data_01094b89902e417ecf4c0170dfa0663d
#
_entry.id   01094b89902e417ecf4c0170dfa0663d
#
_cell.length_a   1.000
_cell.length_b   1.000
_cell.length_c   1.000
_cell.angle_alpha   90.00
_cell.angle_beta   90.00
_cell.angle_gamma   90.00
#
_symmetry.space_group_name_H-M   'P 1'
#
loop_
_entity.id
_entity.type
_entity.pdbx_description
1 polymer ?
#
loop_
_entity_poly.entity_id
_entity_poly.type
_entity_poly.pdbx_seq_one_letter_code
_entity_poly.pdbx_strand_id
1 'polypeptide(L)'
;MFPLLKRREPKRAVGWGDELIIRPNTPLTAAQKKQLAKAIKRAKRDGKIAATAQQTIPYEEMYENGVCRLGNRLYSKSIAFEDRSYAEASDDDKAVIFELYCRLVNYFGPTVGFQLSVVCYYPDMVEYRKILRILPTGDSFDPIRKEFSDMLLSKASLCKTERSLCLTFTVEAEDVKQATSRLEQIEADVLERFKGIGTQAHGMDGYERLLLLHHCLHLDEPQKFKFNWDSLVGTGLSSKDYIAPSSFLFKEGRYFRVGPSVGAVSFLQIQATKLYDTLLNALLNIESSQIVSIHAKALDQGAALKTVKRKLSDLDKAKIDEQKRAVRSGFDMDILPPDLVTFGKEAEKLLEDLQNHDEKMFMVTILLVHTAPTKQKLENIIYSVNGIANANNCNLIRLDYQQEQGFVSALPLGVNQVEVQRGLTTSGTAIFLPFRSCEVFQPGGLYYGVNAQTKHIILADRKTLKCPNGIVLGTPGSGKSFFAKREMANAFFATPDHILILDPENE
;
A
#
# COMPACT_ATOMS: atom_id res chain seq x y z
N MET A 1 -45.55 14.08 -25.78
CA MET A 1 -45.69 15.34 -25.01
C MET A 1 -45.18 15.05 -23.61
N PHE A 2 -43.86 15.22 -23.38
CA PHE A 2 -43.23 15.00 -22.08
C PHE A 2 -43.15 16.31 -21.31
N PRO A 3 -43.52 16.37 -20.03
CA PRO A 3 -43.40 17.60 -19.25
C PRO A 3 -41.96 17.86 -18.90
N LEU A 4 -41.48 19.06 -19.23
CA LEU A 4 -40.21 19.65 -18.84
C LEU A 4 -40.01 19.59 -17.32
N LEU A 5 -39.04 18.83 -16.89
CA LEU A 5 -38.51 18.87 -15.52
C LEU A 5 -37.91 20.25 -15.27
N LYS A 6 -38.59 21.09 -14.52
CA LYS A 6 -38.08 22.34 -13.97
C LYS A 6 -36.82 22.03 -13.20
N ARG A 7 -35.66 22.57 -13.63
CA ARG A 7 -34.42 22.66 -12.82
C ARG A 7 -34.82 23.26 -11.48
N ARG A 8 -34.69 22.50 -10.41
CA ARG A 8 -34.78 23.05 -9.06
C ARG A 8 -33.53 23.92 -8.88
N GLU A 9 -33.73 25.20 -8.74
CA GLU A 9 -32.68 26.12 -8.25
C GLU A 9 -32.14 25.58 -6.92
N PRO A 10 -30.82 25.68 -6.68
CA PRO A 10 -30.25 25.28 -5.40
C PRO A 10 -30.94 26.11 -4.30
N LYS A 11 -31.63 25.45 -3.38
CA LYS A 11 -32.24 26.11 -2.24
C LYS A 11 -31.14 26.91 -1.51
N ARG A 12 -31.28 28.23 -1.44
CA ARG A 12 -30.45 29.10 -0.64
C ARG A 12 -30.35 28.51 0.77
N ALA A 13 -29.14 28.36 1.28
CA ALA A 13 -28.90 27.92 2.64
C ALA A 13 -29.60 28.89 3.60
N VAL A 14 -30.67 28.44 4.23
CA VAL A 14 -31.41 29.23 5.19
C VAL A 14 -30.56 29.37 6.45
N GLY A 15 -30.11 30.56 6.77
CA GLY A 15 -29.39 30.83 8.01
C GLY A 15 -28.05 31.57 7.89
N TRP A 16 -27.72 32.06 6.73
CA TRP A 16 -26.60 32.99 6.54
C TRP A 16 -27.14 34.40 6.59
N GLY A 17 -26.84 35.12 7.68
CA GLY A 17 -27.14 36.54 7.74
C GLY A 17 -26.42 37.28 6.62
N ASP A 18 -26.96 38.43 6.20
CA ASP A 18 -26.47 39.27 5.08
C ASP A 18 -25.01 39.75 5.22
N GLU A 19 -24.34 39.45 6.33
CA GLU A 19 -22.94 39.84 6.63
C GLU A 19 -21.88 38.88 6.05
N LEU A 20 -22.24 37.74 5.41
CA LEU A 20 -21.29 36.77 4.83
C LEU A 20 -21.48 36.62 3.33
N ILE A 21 -21.39 37.74 2.60
CA ILE A 21 -21.25 37.69 1.13
C ILE A 21 -19.78 37.38 0.81
N ILE A 22 -19.47 36.10 0.57
CA ILE A 22 -18.15 35.67 0.09
C ILE A 22 -18.12 35.89 -1.41
N ARG A 23 -17.38 36.90 -1.87
CA ARG A 23 -17.09 37.05 -3.30
C ARG A 23 -16.06 36.02 -3.72
N PRO A 24 -16.20 35.34 -4.88
CA PRO A 24 -15.16 34.47 -5.43
C PRO A 24 -13.83 35.22 -5.48
N ASN A 25 -12.73 34.61 -5.04
CA ASN A 25 -11.37 35.13 -5.04
C ASN A 25 -11.00 36.22 -4.00
N THR A 26 -11.78 36.41 -2.95
CA THR A 26 -11.36 37.28 -1.85
C THR A 26 -10.84 36.41 -0.68
N PRO A 27 -9.59 36.58 -0.20
CA PRO A 27 -9.08 35.81 0.92
C PRO A 27 -9.84 36.12 2.19
N LEU A 28 -10.35 35.08 2.84
CA LEU A 28 -11.10 35.21 4.09
C LEU A 28 -10.18 35.60 5.26
N THR A 29 -10.59 36.55 6.07
CA THR A 29 -9.91 36.90 7.34
C THR A 29 -9.96 35.72 8.31
N ALA A 30 -9.04 35.67 9.27
CA ALA A 30 -9.02 34.62 10.30
C ALA A 30 -10.34 34.51 11.09
N ALA A 31 -11.00 35.67 11.37
CA ALA A 31 -12.30 35.70 12.03
C ALA A 31 -13.41 35.10 11.17
N GLN A 32 -13.45 35.41 9.87
CA GLN A 32 -14.40 34.86 8.91
C GLN A 32 -14.19 33.36 8.70
N LYS A 33 -12.92 32.87 8.62
CA LYS A 33 -12.61 31.43 8.57
C LYS A 33 -13.15 30.69 9.80
N LYS A 34 -12.99 31.27 11.00
CA LYS A 34 -13.50 30.68 12.25
C LYS A 34 -15.04 30.65 12.33
N GLN A 35 -15.70 31.71 11.86
CA GLN A 35 -17.17 31.76 11.78
C GLN A 35 -17.70 30.77 10.76
N LEU A 36 -17.08 30.69 9.57
CA LEU A 36 -17.43 29.74 8.51
C LEU A 36 -17.29 28.29 9.01
N ALA A 37 -16.17 27.96 9.65
CA ALA A 37 -15.95 26.62 10.20
C ALA A 37 -17.01 26.22 11.26
N LYS A 38 -17.40 27.20 12.15
CA LYS A 38 -18.48 26.95 13.11
C LYS A 38 -19.83 26.76 12.44
N ALA A 39 -20.15 27.54 11.41
CA ALA A 39 -21.39 27.42 10.67
C ALA A 39 -21.48 26.11 9.88
N ILE A 40 -20.39 25.70 9.24
CA ILE A 40 -20.28 24.40 8.54
C ILE A 40 -20.46 23.24 9.53
N LYS A 41 -19.77 23.29 10.69
CA LYS A 41 -19.89 22.25 11.73
C LYS A 41 -21.33 22.14 12.26
N ARG A 42 -22.03 23.28 12.43
CA ARG A 42 -23.43 23.32 12.86
C ARG A 42 -24.36 22.75 11.78
N ALA A 43 -24.18 23.17 10.52
CA ALA A 43 -24.99 22.71 9.39
C ALA A 43 -24.79 21.22 9.08
N LYS A 44 -23.57 20.68 9.29
CA LYS A 44 -23.30 19.24 9.23
C LYS A 44 -24.03 18.45 10.33
N ARG A 45 -23.93 18.93 11.58
CA ARG A 45 -24.64 18.33 12.72
C ARG A 45 -26.15 18.29 12.48
N ASP A 46 -26.69 19.33 11.84
CA ASP A 46 -28.11 19.45 11.52
C ASP A 46 -28.48 18.75 10.20
N GLY A 47 -27.54 18.01 9.57
CA GLY A 47 -27.75 17.26 8.30
C GLY A 47 -28.01 18.14 7.07
N LYS A 48 -27.70 19.45 7.15
CA LYS A 48 -27.99 20.43 6.10
C LYS A 48 -26.90 20.56 5.01
N ILE A 49 -25.66 20.16 5.33
CA ILE A 49 -24.53 20.21 4.40
C ILE A 49 -23.82 18.85 4.39
N ALA A 50 -23.64 18.27 3.21
CA ALA A 50 -22.81 17.08 3.03
C ALA A 50 -21.32 17.40 3.27
N ALA A 51 -20.54 16.40 3.73
CA ALA A 51 -19.09 16.52 3.81
C ALA A 51 -18.49 16.76 2.43
N THR A 52 -17.50 17.64 2.33
CA THR A 52 -16.74 17.80 1.08
C THR A 52 -15.72 16.68 0.93
N ALA A 53 -15.22 16.45 -0.29
CA ALA A 53 -14.20 15.44 -0.54
C ALA A 53 -12.94 15.67 0.33
N GLN A 54 -12.49 16.90 0.45
CA GLN A 54 -11.34 17.28 1.29
C GLN A 54 -11.53 16.94 2.77
N GLN A 55 -12.76 17.01 3.25
CA GLN A 55 -13.06 16.73 4.67
C GLN A 55 -13.09 15.23 4.98
N THR A 56 -13.24 14.40 3.97
CA THR A 56 -13.16 12.94 4.11
C THR A 56 -11.71 12.47 4.25
N ILE A 57 -10.74 13.22 3.73
CA ILE A 57 -9.32 12.88 3.82
C ILE A 57 -8.82 13.12 5.26
N PRO A 58 -8.31 12.08 5.97
CA PRO A 58 -8.16 12.07 7.42
C PRO A 58 -6.84 12.64 7.93
N TYR A 59 -6.37 13.79 7.42
CA TYR A 59 -5.24 14.51 8.01
C TYR A 59 -5.58 16.00 8.19
N GLU A 60 -4.91 16.69 9.08
CA GLU A 60 -5.09 18.13 9.28
C GLU A 60 -4.13 18.92 8.41
N GLU A 61 -2.85 18.53 8.40
CA GLU A 61 -1.78 19.27 7.72
C GLU A 61 -0.68 18.32 7.25
N MET A 62 -0.13 18.56 6.08
CA MET A 62 1.06 17.91 5.52
C MET A 62 2.18 18.95 5.46
N TYR A 63 3.36 18.59 6.00
CA TYR A 63 4.55 19.45 5.99
C TYR A 63 5.51 19.03 4.88
N GLU A 64 6.36 19.95 4.43
CA GLU A 64 7.33 19.70 3.37
C GLU A 64 8.30 18.55 3.69
N ASN A 65 8.71 18.43 4.97
CA ASN A 65 9.59 17.35 5.44
C ASN A 65 8.92 15.97 5.54
N GLY A 66 7.70 15.82 5.04
CA GLY A 66 6.96 14.57 5.06
C GLY A 66 6.26 14.25 6.38
N VAL A 67 6.35 15.08 7.40
CA VAL A 67 5.56 14.92 8.62
C VAL A 67 4.10 15.27 8.31
N CYS A 68 3.17 14.44 8.77
CA CYS A 68 1.75 14.64 8.59
C CYS A 68 1.05 14.71 9.96
N ARG A 69 0.30 15.78 10.19
CA ARG A 69 -0.55 15.93 11.36
C ARG A 69 -1.92 15.32 11.11
N LEU A 70 -2.28 14.32 11.90
CA LEU A 70 -3.52 13.55 11.76
C LEU A 70 -4.65 14.04 12.68
N GLY A 71 -4.35 14.94 13.61
CA GLY A 71 -5.25 15.42 14.66
C GLY A 71 -4.94 14.79 16.02
N ASN A 72 -5.55 15.31 17.09
CA ASN A 72 -5.44 14.79 18.45
C ASN A 72 -4.01 14.46 18.91
N ARG A 73 -3.03 15.29 18.58
CA ARG A 73 -1.59 15.10 18.90
C ARG A 73 -0.95 13.90 18.20
N LEU A 74 -1.59 13.32 17.18
CA LEU A 74 -1.06 12.20 16.41
C LEU A 74 -0.38 12.72 15.15
N TYR A 75 0.85 12.25 14.92
CA TYR A 75 1.67 12.59 13.76
C TYR A 75 2.18 11.32 13.10
N SER A 76 2.38 11.36 11.79
CA SER A 76 2.94 10.25 11.03
C SER A 76 4.03 10.70 10.07
N LYS A 77 4.92 9.76 9.74
CA LYS A 77 5.89 9.86 8.65
C LYS A 77 5.90 8.55 7.88
N SER A 78 6.30 8.58 6.61
CA SER A 78 6.32 7.41 5.74
C SER A 78 7.69 7.24 5.12
N ILE A 79 8.08 5.98 4.91
CA ILE A 79 9.27 5.56 4.19
C ILE A 79 8.80 4.82 2.95
N ALA A 80 9.28 5.22 1.77
CA ALA A 80 9.15 4.43 0.55
C ALA A 80 10.31 3.45 0.48
N PHE A 81 10.07 2.25 -0.02
CA PHE A 81 11.10 1.25 -0.22
C PHE A 81 10.84 0.44 -1.49
N GLU A 82 11.92 -0.07 -2.08
CA GLU A 82 11.86 -0.86 -3.31
C GLU A 82 11.56 -2.33 -3.01
N ASP A 83 11.00 -3.01 -4.02
CA ASP A 83 10.82 -4.46 -3.99
C ASP A 83 12.20 -5.15 -4.08
N ARG A 84 12.28 -6.35 -3.54
CA ARG A 84 13.48 -7.19 -3.58
C ARG A 84 13.14 -8.55 -4.16
N SER A 85 14.08 -9.15 -4.89
CA SER A 85 13.93 -10.53 -5.35
C SER A 85 13.93 -11.50 -4.16
N TYR A 86 12.74 -11.94 -3.79
CA TYR A 86 12.49 -12.89 -2.70
C TYR A 86 11.97 -14.22 -3.27
N ALA A 87 11.07 -14.16 -4.25
CA ALA A 87 10.44 -15.36 -4.80
C ALA A 87 11.46 -16.33 -5.43
N GLU A 88 12.52 -15.78 -6.03
CA GLU A 88 13.57 -16.51 -6.75
C GLU A 88 14.82 -16.77 -5.89
N ALA A 89 14.85 -16.28 -4.66
CA ALA A 89 15.96 -16.49 -3.74
C ALA A 89 16.03 -17.96 -3.27
N SER A 90 17.24 -18.40 -2.89
CA SER A 90 17.42 -19.71 -2.25
C SER A 90 16.66 -19.78 -0.91
N ASP A 91 16.36 -20.98 -0.42
CA ASP A 91 15.65 -21.13 0.84
C ASP A 91 16.43 -20.55 2.02
N ASP A 92 17.77 -20.64 2.01
CA ASP A 92 18.65 -20.04 2.99
C ASP A 92 18.58 -18.51 2.94
N ASP A 93 18.61 -17.91 1.76
CA ASP A 93 18.48 -16.46 1.59
C ASP A 93 17.09 -15.98 2.02
N LYS A 94 16.03 -16.73 1.71
CA LYS A 94 14.67 -16.43 2.17
C LYS A 94 14.59 -16.41 3.69
N ALA A 95 15.21 -17.39 4.34
CA ALA A 95 15.24 -17.47 5.80
C ALA A 95 15.95 -16.25 6.41
N VAL A 96 17.10 -15.84 5.83
CA VAL A 96 17.84 -14.64 6.28
C VAL A 96 17.02 -13.37 6.08
N ILE A 97 16.41 -13.19 4.91
CA ILE A 97 15.56 -12.02 4.63
C ILE A 97 14.39 -11.96 5.60
N PHE A 98 13.73 -13.09 5.85
CA PHE A 98 12.61 -13.19 6.77
C PHE A 98 13.02 -12.85 8.21
N GLU A 99 14.15 -13.35 8.69
CA GLU A 99 14.68 -13.02 10.01
C GLU A 99 14.98 -11.53 10.17
N LEU A 100 15.64 -10.94 9.17
CA LEU A 100 15.92 -9.49 9.15
C LEU A 100 14.63 -8.66 9.14
N TYR A 101 13.60 -9.13 8.44
CA TYR A 101 12.31 -8.48 8.45
C TYR A 101 11.56 -8.64 9.79
N CYS A 102 11.68 -9.79 10.45
CA CYS A 102 11.21 -9.97 11.83
C CYS A 102 11.88 -8.97 12.79
N ARG A 103 13.19 -8.74 12.64
CA ARG A 103 13.93 -7.73 13.42
C ARG A 103 13.45 -6.30 13.13
N LEU A 104 13.05 -5.99 11.88
CA LEU A 104 12.42 -4.72 11.54
C LEU A 104 11.06 -4.56 12.23
N VAL A 105 10.21 -5.59 12.19
CA VAL A 105 8.90 -5.58 12.86
C VAL A 105 9.07 -5.45 14.38
N ASN A 106 10.04 -6.15 14.98
CA ASN A 106 10.33 -6.10 16.41
C ASN A 106 10.88 -4.73 16.89
N TYR A 107 11.37 -3.89 15.98
CA TYR A 107 11.77 -2.53 16.34
C TYR A 107 10.60 -1.72 16.94
N PHE A 108 9.39 -1.91 16.40
CA PHE A 108 8.22 -1.16 16.82
C PHE A 108 7.72 -1.62 18.20
N GLY A 109 7.65 -0.67 19.13
CA GLY A 109 7.12 -0.89 20.47
C GLY A 109 5.64 -0.51 20.59
N PRO A 110 5.06 -0.63 21.81
CA PRO A 110 3.64 -0.34 22.04
C PRO A 110 3.23 1.12 21.81
N THR A 111 4.18 2.04 21.85
CA THR A 111 3.96 3.50 21.66
C THR A 111 3.95 3.92 20.21
N VAL A 112 4.46 3.08 19.29
CA VAL A 112 4.59 3.38 17.88
C VAL A 112 3.79 2.36 17.06
N GLY A 113 2.67 2.79 16.48
CA GLY A 113 1.95 1.98 15.50
C GLY A 113 2.61 2.10 14.13
N PHE A 114 2.56 1.03 13.33
CA PHE A 114 2.99 1.09 11.94
C PHE A 114 1.93 0.53 11.00
N GLN A 115 2.00 0.98 9.77
CA GLN A 115 1.15 0.56 8.67
C GLN A 115 2.04 0.22 7.47
N LEU A 116 2.02 -1.02 7.03
CA LEU A 116 2.57 -1.42 5.74
C LEU A 116 1.49 -1.23 4.69
N SER A 117 1.78 -0.47 3.64
CA SER A 117 0.85 -0.23 2.54
C SER A 117 1.47 -0.63 1.22
N VAL A 118 0.70 -1.38 0.43
CA VAL A 118 0.99 -1.70 -0.97
C VAL A 118 -0.13 -1.09 -1.81
N VAL A 119 0.23 -0.13 -2.64
CA VAL A 119 -0.71 0.58 -3.51
C VAL A 119 -0.44 0.16 -4.95
N CYS A 120 -1.43 -0.49 -5.58
CA CYS A 120 -1.40 -0.85 -6.99
C CYS A 120 -2.35 0.07 -7.75
N TYR A 121 -1.83 0.85 -8.69
CA TYR A 121 -2.57 1.85 -9.45
C TYR A 121 -2.21 1.79 -10.94
N TYR A 122 -3.07 2.34 -11.80
CA TYR A 122 -2.76 2.44 -13.22
C TYR A 122 -1.76 3.57 -13.48
N PRO A 123 -0.64 3.28 -14.20
CA PRO A 123 0.39 4.28 -14.50
C PRO A 123 -0.11 5.34 -15.49
N ASP A 124 0.48 6.54 -15.41
CA ASP A 124 0.30 7.55 -16.45
C ASP A 124 1.08 7.18 -17.72
N MET A 125 0.39 6.62 -18.70
CA MET A 125 0.98 6.24 -19.99
C MET A 125 1.58 7.42 -20.77
N VAL A 126 1.27 8.66 -20.42
CA VAL A 126 1.88 9.84 -21.05
C VAL A 126 3.33 9.99 -20.58
N GLU A 127 3.60 9.79 -19.30
CA GLU A 127 4.96 9.80 -18.75
C GLU A 127 5.78 8.61 -19.30
N TYR A 128 5.20 7.40 -19.35
CA TYR A 128 5.84 6.25 -20.00
C TYR A 128 6.23 6.53 -21.45
N ARG A 129 5.35 7.16 -22.23
CA ARG A 129 5.66 7.55 -23.61
C ARG A 129 6.86 8.49 -23.71
N LYS A 130 7.04 9.39 -22.75
CA LYS A 130 8.20 10.29 -22.74
C LYS A 130 9.49 9.54 -22.43
N ILE A 131 9.46 8.64 -21.44
CA ILE A 131 10.63 7.86 -21.01
C ILE A 131 11.07 6.87 -22.09
N LEU A 132 10.11 6.18 -22.74
CA LEU A 132 10.39 5.14 -23.74
C LEU A 132 10.60 5.67 -25.15
N ARG A 133 10.38 6.96 -25.37
CA ARG A 133 10.55 7.56 -26.70
C ARG A 133 12.02 7.76 -27.01
N ILE A 134 12.52 7.10 -28.02
CA ILE A 134 13.81 7.39 -28.62
C ILE A 134 13.68 8.62 -29.51
N LEU A 135 14.50 9.64 -29.27
CA LEU A 135 14.43 10.90 -30.00
C LEU A 135 15.02 10.74 -31.41
N PRO A 136 14.42 11.36 -32.43
CA PRO A 136 14.98 11.37 -33.76
C PRO A 136 16.30 12.17 -33.80
N THR A 137 17.25 11.69 -34.58
CA THR A 137 18.56 12.33 -34.77
C THR A 137 18.68 13.04 -36.13
N GLY A 138 17.69 12.92 -37.00
CA GLY A 138 17.68 13.52 -38.35
C GLY A 138 18.38 12.67 -39.41
N ASP A 139 18.62 11.40 -39.12
CA ASP A 139 19.25 10.45 -40.06
C ASP A 139 18.23 9.51 -40.72
N SER A 140 18.73 8.65 -41.62
CA SER A 140 17.89 7.65 -42.34
C SER A 140 17.28 6.58 -41.44
N PHE A 141 17.69 6.48 -40.17
CA PHE A 141 17.20 5.47 -39.22
C PHE A 141 16.05 5.98 -38.34
N ASP A 142 15.63 7.22 -38.47
CA ASP A 142 14.53 7.76 -37.67
C ASP A 142 13.19 7.01 -37.80
N PRO A 143 12.82 6.45 -38.95
CA PRO A 143 11.65 5.57 -39.07
C PRO A 143 11.78 4.32 -38.17
N ILE A 144 12.97 3.73 -38.09
CA ILE A 144 13.24 2.54 -37.25
C ILE A 144 13.21 2.93 -35.76
N ARG A 145 13.79 4.07 -35.38
CA ARG A 145 13.69 4.58 -33.99
C ARG A 145 12.24 4.78 -33.56
N LYS A 146 11.39 5.27 -34.46
CA LYS A 146 9.96 5.40 -34.18
C LYS A 146 9.28 4.04 -33.98
N GLU A 147 9.51 3.10 -34.91
CA GLU A 147 8.96 1.74 -34.80
C GLU A 147 9.43 1.05 -33.52
N PHE A 148 10.69 1.22 -33.15
CA PHE A 148 11.25 0.68 -31.92
C PHE A 148 10.59 1.32 -30.66
N SER A 149 10.38 2.64 -30.66
CA SER A 149 9.64 3.32 -29.60
C SER A 149 8.20 2.81 -29.48
N ASP A 150 7.51 2.60 -30.60
CA ASP A 150 6.15 2.07 -30.64
C ASP A 150 6.11 0.62 -30.11
N MET A 151 7.12 -0.19 -30.42
CA MET A 151 7.29 -1.53 -29.87
C MET A 151 7.50 -1.48 -28.35
N LEU A 152 8.37 -0.61 -27.83
CA LEU A 152 8.60 -0.46 -26.39
C LEU A 152 7.30 -0.06 -25.67
N LEU A 153 6.53 0.86 -26.23
CA LEU A 153 5.23 1.28 -25.69
C LEU A 153 4.22 0.14 -25.69
N SER A 154 4.19 -0.68 -26.74
CA SER A 154 3.32 -1.85 -26.79
C SER A 154 3.69 -2.86 -25.70
N LYS A 155 4.97 -3.04 -25.41
CA LYS A 155 5.45 -3.94 -24.33
C LYS A 155 5.17 -3.35 -22.95
N ALA A 156 5.38 -2.05 -22.75
CA ALA A 156 5.04 -1.38 -21.50
C ALA A 156 3.54 -1.46 -21.17
N SER A 157 2.68 -1.44 -22.19
CA SER A 157 1.22 -1.58 -22.00
C SER A 157 0.77 -2.98 -21.53
N LEU A 158 1.66 -3.97 -21.51
CA LEU A 158 1.38 -5.29 -20.93
C LEU A 158 1.29 -5.22 -19.40
N CYS A 159 2.04 -4.32 -18.78
CA CYS A 159 1.88 -4.02 -17.37
C CYS A 159 0.71 -3.06 -17.18
N LYS A 160 -0.30 -3.53 -16.45
CA LYS A 160 -1.50 -2.73 -16.22
C LYS A 160 -1.40 -1.87 -14.95
N THR A 161 -0.64 -2.30 -13.97
CA THR A 161 -0.58 -1.62 -12.67
C THR A 161 0.86 -1.46 -12.19
N GLU A 162 1.16 -0.29 -11.64
CA GLU A 162 2.37 -0.03 -10.88
C GLU A 162 2.14 -0.27 -9.39
N ARG A 163 3.23 -0.52 -8.65
CA ARG A 163 3.21 -0.72 -7.21
C ARG A 163 4.05 0.32 -6.50
N SER A 164 3.47 0.90 -5.44
CA SER A 164 4.21 1.67 -4.45
C SER A 164 4.18 0.94 -3.12
N LEU A 165 5.35 0.73 -2.53
CA LEU A 165 5.53 0.11 -1.22
C LEU A 165 5.90 1.20 -0.22
N CYS A 166 5.15 1.31 0.86
CA CYS A 166 5.49 2.26 1.90
C CYS A 166 5.20 1.72 3.31
N LEU A 167 6.04 2.14 4.25
CA LEU A 167 5.88 1.89 5.67
C LEU A 167 5.61 3.23 6.35
N THR A 168 4.43 3.38 6.94
CA THR A 168 4.03 4.58 7.69
C THR A 168 4.04 4.27 9.17
N PHE A 169 4.59 5.14 9.99
CA PHE A 169 4.60 5.00 11.45
C PHE A 169 4.07 6.26 12.11
N THR A 170 3.49 6.08 13.29
CA THR A 170 2.79 7.14 14.02
C THR A 170 3.35 7.34 15.41
N VAL A 171 3.42 8.60 15.84
CA VAL A 171 3.81 8.97 17.20
C VAL A 171 2.83 9.98 17.77
N GLU A 172 2.64 9.93 19.09
CA GLU A 172 1.92 10.96 19.84
C GLU A 172 2.92 12.00 20.34
N ALA A 173 2.63 13.30 20.08
CA ALA A 173 3.45 14.41 20.53
C ALA A 173 2.59 15.63 20.81
N GLU A 174 3.07 16.53 21.66
CA GLU A 174 2.35 17.75 22.00
C GLU A 174 2.42 18.81 20.92
N ASP A 175 3.55 18.89 20.23
CA ASP A 175 3.79 19.82 19.15
C ASP A 175 4.53 19.17 17.95
N VAL A 176 4.57 19.90 16.83
CA VAL A 176 5.19 19.45 15.58
C VAL A 176 6.70 19.25 15.75
N LYS A 177 7.39 20.08 16.53
CA LYS A 177 8.85 19.98 16.69
C LYS A 177 9.24 18.69 17.40
N GLN A 178 8.53 18.36 18.49
CA GLN A 178 8.72 17.11 19.21
C GLN A 178 8.38 15.90 18.33
N ALA A 179 7.28 15.99 17.56
CA ALA A 179 6.89 14.97 16.61
C ALA A 179 7.98 14.74 15.55
N THR A 180 8.47 15.81 14.92
CA THR A 180 9.49 15.74 13.89
C THR A 180 10.76 15.07 14.40
N SER A 181 11.28 15.48 15.54
CA SER A 181 12.51 14.88 16.09
C SER A 181 12.36 13.38 16.38
N ARG A 182 11.22 12.95 16.93
CA ARG A 182 10.94 11.51 17.19
C ARG A 182 10.79 10.72 15.89
N LEU A 183 10.05 11.29 14.93
CA LEU A 183 9.81 10.64 13.64
C LEU A 183 11.09 10.51 12.81
N GLU A 184 11.96 11.50 12.80
CA GLU A 184 13.27 11.46 12.13
C GLU A 184 14.21 10.42 12.76
N GLN A 185 14.18 10.27 14.08
CA GLN A 185 14.95 9.22 14.74
C GLN A 185 14.46 7.83 14.33
N ILE A 186 13.12 7.59 14.35
CA ILE A 186 12.53 6.32 13.93
C ILE A 186 12.84 6.06 12.44
N GLU A 187 12.76 7.08 11.60
CA GLU A 187 13.10 6.99 10.18
C GLU A 187 14.54 6.51 9.98
N ALA A 188 15.52 7.13 10.64
CA ALA A 188 16.91 6.74 10.53
C ALA A 188 17.14 5.28 10.94
N ASP A 189 16.56 4.86 12.07
CA ASP A 189 16.64 3.49 12.57
C ASP A 189 15.99 2.46 11.63
N VAL A 190 14.87 2.82 11.01
CA VAL A 190 14.14 1.95 10.06
C VAL A 190 14.88 1.86 8.73
N LEU A 191 15.44 2.97 8.23
CA LEU A 191 16.25 2.98 7.00
C LEU A 191 17.51 2.11 7.13
N GLU A 192 18.18 2.13 8.29
CA GLU A 192 19.31 1.25 8.55
C GLU A 192 18.92 -0.24 8.48
N ARG A 193 17.74 -0.59 9.01
CA ARG A 193 17.21 -1.96 8.92
C ARG A 193 16.86 -2.38 7.51
N PHE A 194 16.25 -1.50 6.71
CA PHE A 194 16.01 -1.77 5.30
C PHE A 194 17.32 -1.98 4.53
N LYS A 195 18.34 -1.18 4.82
CA LYS A 195 19.69 -1.38 4.27
C LYS A 195 20.25 -2.75 4.66
N GLY A 196 20.06 -3.18 5.90
CA GLY A 196 20.42 -4.53 6.37
C GLY A 196 19.69 -5.63 5.64
N ILE A 197 18.40 -5.44 5.34
CA ILE A 197 17.61 -6.35 4.49
C ILE A 197 18.15 -6.36 3.05
N GLY A 198 18.85 -5.32 2.60
CA GLY A 198 19.41 -5.18 1.25
C GLY A 198 18.39 -4.63 0.24
N THR A 199 17.45 -3.81 0.69
CA THR A 199 16.53 -3.05 -0.16
C THR A 199 16.83 -1.56 -0.05
N GLN A 200 16.62 -0.81 -1.14
CA GLN A 200 16.72 0.64 -1.11
C GLN A 200 15.46 1.20 -0.46
N ALA A 201 15.64 2.17 0.43
CA ALA A 201 14.55 2.84 1.11
C ALA A 201 14.93 4.30 1.39
N HIS A 202 13.94 5.19 1.36
CA HIS A 202 14.13 6.60 1.70
C HIS A 202 12.91 7.16 2.44
N GLY A 203 13.14 8.17 3.26
CA GLY A 203 12.06 8.90 3.89
C GLY A 203 11.30 9.74 2.86
N MET A 204 9.99 9.58 2.80
CA MET A 204 9.15 10.34 1.89
C MET A 204 9.03 11.80 2.38
N ASP A 205 9.24 12.74 1.48
CA ASP A 205 8.92 14.14 1.70
C ASP A 205 7.40 14.40 1.57
N GLY A 206 6.99 15.64 1.80
CA GLY A 206 5.57 15.99 1.74
C GLY A 206 4.98 15.90 0.32
N TYR A 207 5.78 16.16 -0.72
CA TYR A 207 5.34 16.03 -2.11
C TYR A 207 5.12 14.56 -2.47
N GLU A 208 6.05 13.68 -2.14
CA GLU A 208 5.95 12.24 -2.40
C GLU A 208 4.75 11.61 -1.66
N ARG A 209 4.52 12.02 -0.41
CA ARG A 209 3.35 11.57 0.35
C ARG A 209 2.03 12.04 -0.27
N LEU A 210 1.97 13.29 -0.74
CA LEU A 210 0.79 13.82 -1.44
C LEU A 210 0.58 13.10 -2.78
N LEU A 211 1.65 12.80 -3.52
CA LEU A 211 1.58 12.03 -4.75
C LEU A 211 1.04 10.61 -4.51
N LEU A 212 1.53 9.93 -3.47
CA LEU A 212 1.05 8.60 -3.09
C LEU A 212 -0.44 8.63 -2.70
N LEU A 213 -0.85 9.63 -1.91
CA LEU A 213 -2.26 9.83 -1.58
C LEU A 213 -3.11 10.15 -2.81
N HIS A 214 -2.58 10.94 -3.73
CA HIS A 214 -3.25 11.20 -5.01
C HIS A 214 -3.48 9.90 -5.79
N HIS A 215 -2.48 9.00 -5.88
CA HIS A 215 -2.65 7.68 -6.50
C HIS A 215 -3.71 6.84 -5.78
N CYS A 216 -3.73 6.82 -4.44
CA CYS A 216 -4.76 6.12 -3.67
C CYS A 216 -6.18 6.64 -3.93
N LEU A 217 -6.31 7.91 -4.24
CA LEU A 217 -7.60 8.58 -4.49
C LEU A 217 -8.04 8.55 -5.96
N HIS A 218 -7.12 8.17 -6.89
CA HIS A 218 -7.34 8.09 -8.33
C HIS A 218 -6.86 6.75 -8.91
N LEU A 219 -7.12 5.65 -8.20
CA LEU A 219 -6.58 4.32 -8.53
C LEU A 219 -6.87 3.85 -9.97
N ASP A 220 -8.07 4.12 -10.49
CA ASP A 220 -8.51 3.65 -11.81
C ASP A 220 -8.32 4.70 -12.91
N GLU A 221 -8.04 5.94 -12.56
CA GLU A 221 -7.87 7.04 -13.51
C GLU A 221 -6.54 7.72 -13.24
N PRO A 222 -5.51 7.46 -14.06
CA PRO A 222 -4.24 8.17 -13.94
C PRO A 222 -4.46 9.66 -14.24
N GLN A 223 -4.50 10.46 -13.20
CA GLN A 223 -4.57 11.92 -13.29
C GLN A 223 -3.20 12.49 -13.00
N LYS A 224 -2.81 13.47 -13.80
CA LYS A 224 -1.54 14.14 -13.59
C LYS A 224 -1.55 14.95 -12.28
N PHE A 225 -0.74 14.55 -11.31
CA PHE A 225 -0.52 15.32 -10.10
C PHE A 225 0.31 16.57 -10.41
N LYS A 226 -0.22 17.72 -10.02
CA LYS A 226 0.46 19.01 -10.15
C LYS A 226 0.32 19.74 -8.83
N PHE A 227 1.37 19.81 -8.08
CA PHE A 227 1.41 20.48 -6.79
C PHE A 227 2.74 21.22 -6.62
N ASN A 228 2.67 22.41 -6.04
CA ASN A 228 3.82 23.17 -5.60
C ASN A 228 3.45 23.82 -4.26
N TRP A 229 4.35 23.79 -3.29
CA TRP A 229 4.17 24.39 -1.98
C TRP A 229 3.89 25.89 -2.05
N ASP A 230 4.56 26.61 -2.97
CA ASP A 230 4.33 28.04 -3.19
C ASP A 230 2.88 28.37 -3.54
N SER A 231 2.18 27.41 -4.18
CA SER A 231 0.78 27.58 -4.57
C SER A 231 -0.20 27.60 -3.38
N LEU A 232 0.23 27.19 -2.21
CA LEU A 232 -0.59 27.27 -0.98
C LEU A 232 -0.53 28.66 -0.36
N VAL A 233 0.54 29.42 -0.61
CA VAL A 233 0.75 30.73 -0.02
C VAL A 233 -0.22 31.75 -0.64
N GLY A 234 -1.08 32.31 0.19
CA GLY A 234 -2.01 33.38 -0.24
C GLY A 234 -3.28 32.92 -0.97
N THR A 235 -3.39 31.65 -1.40
CA THR A 235 -4.58 31.15 -2.12
C THR A 235 -5.72 30.70 -1.21
N GLY A 236 -5.40 30.38 0.05
CA GLY A 236 -6.37 29.79 0.99
C GLY A 236 -6.73 28.33 0.69
N LEU A 237 -6.07 27.71 -0.30
CA LEU A 237 -6.16 26.28 -0.59
C LEU A 237 -5.32 25.49 0.42
N SER A 238 -5.68 24.24 0.62
CA SER A 238 -4.92 23.26 1.39
C SER A 238 -4.32 22.21 0.46
N SER A 239 -3.32 21.46 0.90
CA SER A 239 -2.78 20.34 0.14
C SER A 239 -3.84 19.30 -0.25
N LYS A 240 -4.94 19.22 0.50
CA LYS A 240 -6.09 18.34 0.18
C LYS A 240 -6.83 18.72 -1.10
N ASP A 241 -6.83 19.99 -1.47
CA ASP A 241 -7.52 20.46 -2.68
C ASP A 241 -6.83 19.95 -3.95
N TYR A 242 -5.54 19.60 -3.86
CA TYR A 242 -4.76 19.07 -4.99
C TYR A 242 -4.84 17.55 -5.15
N ILE A 243 -5.18 16.83 -4.08
CA ILE A 243 -5.27 15.36 -4.09
C ILE A 243 -6.71 14.85 -4.07
N ALA A 244 -7.69 15.70 -3.70
CA ALA A 244 -9.06 15.26 -3.53
C ALA A 244 -9.68 14.82 -4.86
N PRO A 245 -10.38 13.66 -4.89
CA PRO A 245 -11.15 13.26 -6.05
C PRO A 245 -12.37 14.16 -6.25
N SER A 246 -12.98 14.09 -7.42
CA SER A 246 -14.16 14.89 -7.76
C SER A 246 -15.34 14.68 -6.81
N SER A 247 -15.47 13.49 -6.23
CA SER A 247 -16.54 13.16 -5.27
C SER A 247 -16.24 11.92 -4.47
N PHE A 248 -16.81 11.86 -3.24
CA PHE A 248 -16.96 10.63 -2.46
C PHE A 248 -18.43 10.35 -2.20
N LEU A 249 -18.81 9.06 -2.26
CA LEU A 249 -20.15 8.62 -1.93
C LEU A 249 -20.11 7.31 -1.12
N PHE A 250 -20.47 7.35 0.16
CA PHE A 250 -20.49 6.21 1.09
C PHE A 250 -21.91 5.81 1.51
N LYS A 251 -22.93 6.17 0.72
CA LYS A 251 -24.34 5.90 1.07
C LYS A 251 -24.76 4.44 0.91
N GLU A 252 -24.06 3.69 0.06
CA GLU A 252 -24.32 2.28 -0.17
C GLU A 252 -23.59 1.46 0.90
N GLY A 253 -24.28 0.61 1.67
CA GLY A 253 -23.67 -0.10 2.79
C GLY A 253 -22.52 -1.03 2.39
N ARG A 254 -22.50 -1.54 1.15
CA ARG A 254 -21.53 -2.53 0.65
C ARG A 254 -20.49 -1.98 -0.31
N TYR A 255 -20.66 -0.76 -0.80
CA TYR A 255 -19.82 -0.12 -1.81
C TYR A 255 -19.64 1.35 -1.47
N PHE A 256 -18.56 1.89 -2.00
CA PHE A 256 -18.35 3.33 -2.04
C PHE A 256 -18.07 3.77 -3.48
N ARG A 257 -18.09 5.07 -3.73
CA ARG A 257 -17.66 5.66 -4.99
C ARG A 257 -16.62 6.72 -4.73
N VAL A 258 -15.59 6.71 -5.56
CA VAL A 258 -14.55 7.74 -5.63
C VAL A 258 -14.48 8.21 -7.07
N GLY A 259 -14.88 9.46 -7.33
CA GLY A 259 -15.03 9.92 -8.69
C GLY A 259 -15.99 9.03 -9.50
N PRO A 260 -15.58 8.54 -10.68
CA PRO A 260 -16.38 7.65 -11.51
C PRO A 260 -16.33 6.19 -11.05
N SER A 261 -15.32 5.80 -10.25
CA SER A 261 -15.06 4.41 -9.88
C SER A 261 -15.92 3.95 -8.72
N VAL A 262 -16.26 2.67 -8.73
CA VAL A 262 -16.95 1.98 -7.63
C VAL A 262 -15.91 1.14 -6.89
N GLY A 263 -15.92 1.23 -5.56
CA GLY A 263 -14.99 0.48 -4.72
C GLY A 263 -15.68 -0.28 -3.59
N ALA A 264 -14.94 -1.21 -3.02
CA ALA A 264 -15.32 -1.88 -1.79
C ALA A 264 -14.08 -2.13 -0.92
N VAL A 265 -14.28 -2.01 0.38
CA VAL A 265 -13.28 -2.35 1.38
C VAL A 265 -13.68 -3.65 2.05
N SER A 266 -12.70 -4.54 2.17
CA SER A 266 -12.81 -5.79 2.88
C SER A 266 -11.66 -5.93 3.87
N PHE A 267 -11.86 -6.71 4.94
CA PHE A 267 -10.75 -7.12 5.79
C PHE A 267 -10.47 -8.62 5.62
N LEU A 268 -9.21 -8.99 5.80
CA LEU A 268 -8.79 -10.37 5.75
C LEU A 268 -8.90 -10.98 7.16
N GLN A 269 -9.84 -11.91 7.31
CA GLN A 269 -9.99 -12.70 8.53
C GLN A 269 -9.12 -13.96 8.42
N ILE A 270 -8.11 -14.05 9.25
CA ILE A 270 -7.21 -15.18 9.31
C ILE A 270 -7.85 -16.26 10.19
N GLN A 271 -8.10 -17.44 9.63
CA GLN A 271 -8.55 -18.62 10.36
C GLN A 271 -7.43 -19.66 10.47
N ALA A 272 -6.44 -19.58 9.60
CA ALA A 272 -5.31 -20.48 9.57
C ALA A 272 -4.50 -20.44 10.88
N THR A 273 -4.05 -21.60 11.33
CA THR A 273 -3.05 -21.74 12.41
C THR A 273 -1.64 -21.48 11.92
N LYS A 274 -1.39 -21.72 10.62
CA LYS A 274 -0.14 -21.39 9.91
C LYS A 274 -0.46 -20.58 8.67
N LEU A 275 0.25 -19.49 8.51
CA LEU A 275 0.24 -18.67 7.31
C LEU A 275 1.51 -18.95 6.48
N TYR A 276 1.44 -18.66 5.20
CA TYR A 276 2.57 -18.76 4.28
C TYR A 276 2.88 -17.38 3.71
N ASP A 277 4.15 -17.09 3.49
CA ASP A 277 4.66 -15.84 2.92
C ASP A 277 4.19 -15.58 1.47
N THR A 278 3.66 -16.62 0.83
CA THR A 278 3.06 -16.53 -0.50
C THR A 278 1.68 -15.85 -0.53
N LEU A 279 0.99 -15.74 0.61
CA LEU A 279 -0.37 -15.20 0.68
C LEU A 279 -0.47 -13.76 0.18
N LEU A 280 0.36 -12.86 0.71
CA LEU A 280 0.33 -11.46 0.30
C LEU A 280 0.64 -11.32 -1.19
N ASN A 281 1.64 -12.04 -1.68
CA ASN A 281 2.01 -12.03 -3.09
C ASN A 281 0.88 -12.57 -3.99
N ALA A 282 0.17 -13.60 -3.57
CA ALA A 282 -0.99 -14.13 -4.30
C ALA A 282 -2.12 -13.09 -4.39
N LEU A 283 -2.40 -12.36 -3.30
CA LEU A 283 -3.39 -11.27 -3.29
C LEU A 283 -2.98 -10.10 -4.20
N LEU A 284 -1.69 -9.76 -4.22
CA LEU A 284 -1.15 -8.67 -5.03
C LEU A 284 -1.00 -9.02 -6.52
N ASN A 285 -1.07 -10.30 -6.89
CA ASN A 285 -0.98 -10.75 -8.29
C ASN A 285 -2.25 -10.56 -9.10
N ILE A 286 -3.34 -10.15 -8.48
CA ILE A 286 -4.58 -9.85 -9.18
C ILE A 286 -4.36 -8.56 -9.99
N GLU A 287 -4.61 -8.63 -11.30
CA GLU A 287 -4.51 -7.49 -12.22
C GLU A 287 -5.66 -6.50 -11.99
N SER A 288 -5.62 -5.78 -10.87
CA SER A 288 -6.58 -4.73 -10.52
C SER A 288 -5.92 -3.62 -9.74
N SER A 289 -6.49 -2.42 -9.81
CA SER A 289 -6.16 -1.36 -8.87
C SER A 289 -6.62 -1.75 -7.47
N GLN A 290 -5.70 -1.65 -6.50
CA GLN A 290 -5.98 -2.06 -5.13
C GLN A 290 -5.06 -1.37 -4.12
N ILE A 291 -5.51 -1.27 -2.88
CA ILE A 291 -4.68 -0.91 -1.74
C ILE A 291 -4.75 -2.08 -0.76
N VAL A 292 -3.59 -2.63 -0.42
CA VAL A 292 -3.46 -3.56 0.69
C VAL A 292 -2.79 -2.81 1.83
N SER A 293 -3.46 -2.74 2.96
CA SER A 293 -3.00 -2.00 4.13
C SER A 293 -2.99 -2.91 5.36
N ILE A 294 -1.83 -3.01 5.99
CA ILE A 294 -1.61 -3.85 7.16
C ILE A 294 -1.21 -2.94 8.32
N HIS A 295 -2.13 -2.71 9.22
CA HIS A 295 -1.88 -1.99 10.46
C HIS A 295 -1.39 -2.96 11.52
N ALA A 296 -0.33 -2.60 12.23
CA ALA A 296 0.18 -3.38 13.34
C ALA A 296 0.59 -2.45 14.50
N LYS A 297 0.21 -2.86 15.70
CA LYS A 297 0.62 -2.18 16.93
C LYS A 297 1.00 -3.24 17.96
N ALA A 298 2.22 -3.15 18.47
CA ALA A 298 2.70 -4.06 19.51
C ALA A 298 1.88 -3.89 20.80
N LEU A 299 1.57 -4.99 21.45
CA LEU A 299 1.08 -4.99 22.82
C LEU A 299 2.25 -4.84 23.80
N ASP A 300 1.96 -4.26 24.95
CA ASP A 300 2.90 -4.33 26.07
C ASP A 300 3.18 -5.78 26.43
N GLN A 301 4.46 -6.13 26.60
CA GLN A 301 4.88 -7.53 26.83
C GLN A 301 4.24 -8.12 28.08
N GLY A 302 4.15 -7.34 29.16
CA GLY A 302 3.52 -7.78 30.40
C GLY A 302 2.02 -8.03 30.21
N ALA A 303 1.34 -7.16 29.47
CA ALA A 303 -0.08 -7.30 29.14
C ALA A 303 -0.33 -8.52 28.22
N ALA A 304 0.53 -8.75 27.23
CA ALA A 304 0.48 -9.89 26.33
C ALA A 304 0.61 -11.21 27.11
N LEU A 305 1.67 -11.35 27.91
CA LEU A 305 1.91 -12.52 28.77
C LEU A 305 0.75 -12.79 29.74
N LYS A 306 0.22 -11.75 30.39
CA LYS A 306 -0.94 -11.87 31.28
C LYS A 306 -2.18 -12.37 30.54
N THR A 307 -2.40 -11.90 29.31
CA THR A 307 -3.54 -12.33 28.49
C THR A 307 -3.43 -13.79 28.09
N VAL A 308 -2.23 -14.23 27.64
CA VAL A 308 -2.00 -15.63 27.24
C VAL A 308 -2.12 -16.55 28.46
N LYS A 309 -1.50 -16.21 29.60
CA LYS A 309 -1.61 -16.98 30.85
C LYS A 309 -3.06 -17.12 31.31
N ARG A 310 -3.87 -16.05 31.21
CA ARG A 310 -5.30 -16.14 31.54
C ARG A 310 -6.05 -17.10 30.62
N LYS A 311 -5.80 -17.01 29.30
CA LYS A 311 -6.39 -17.93 28.32
C LYS A 311 -5.99 -19.38 28.58
N LEU A 312 -4.72 -19.63 28.93
CA LEU A 312 -4.25 -20.97 29.29
C LEU A 312 -4.99 -21.50 30.52
N SER A 313 -5.10 -20.70 31.59
CA SER A 313 -5.87 -21.06 32.79
C SER A 313 -7.34 -21.34 32.49
N ASP A 314 -7.97 -20.60 31.58
CA ASP A 314 -9.35 -20.85 31.17
C ASP A 314 -9.49 -22.17 30.37
N LEU A 315 -8.51 -22.48 29.52
CA LEU A 315 -8.44 -23.75 28.79
C LEU A 315 -8.22 -24.94 29.76
N ASP A 316 -7.38 -24.79 30.78
CA ASP A 316 -7.17 -25.83 31.80
C ASP A 316 -8.43 -26.10 32.62
N LYS A 317 -9.17 -25.03 32.98
CA LYS A 317 -10.49 -25.19 33.61
C LYS A 317 -11.46 -25.96 32.72
N ALA A 318 -11.51 -25.60 31.43
CA ALA A 318 -12.36 -26.27 30.44
C ALA A 318 -11.98 -27.78 30.32
N LYS A 319 -10.67 -28.08 30.27
CA LYS A 319 -10.18 -29.48 30.30
C LYS A 319 -10.68 -30.24 31.55
N ILE A 320 -10.51 -29.64 32.73
CA ILE A 320 -10.97 -30.23 33.99
C ILE A 320 -12.50 -30.46 33.99
N ASP A 321 -13.26 -29.52 33.47
CA ASP A 321 -14.73 -29.65 33.43
C ASP A 321 -15.17 -30.75 32.46
N GLU A 322 -14.51 -30.90 31.31
CA GLU A 322 -14.77 -32.00 30.38
C GLU A 322 -14.35 -33.35 30.94
N GLN A 323 -13.21 -33.44 31.65
CA GLN A 323 -12.82 -34.65 32.37
C GLN A 323 -13.85 -35.07 33.43
N LYS A 324 -14.36 -34.11 34.21
CA LYS A 324 -15.45 -34.37 35.17
C LYS A 324 -16.73 -34.86 34.50
N ARG A 325 -17.07 -34.32 33.32
CA ARG A 325 -18.23 -34.80 32.54
C ARG A 325 -18.01 -36.20 32.01
N ALA A 326 -16.82 -36.51 31.47
CA ALA A 326 -16.48 -37.84 30.97
C ALA A 326 -16.64 -38.89 32.06
N VAL A 327 -16.07 -38.63 33.24
CA VAL A 327 -16.18 -39.52 34.42
C VAL A 327 -17.65 -39.74 34.82
N ARG A 328 -18.47 -38.70 34.90
CA ARG A 328 -19.89 -38.80 35.22
C ARG A 328 -20.68 -39.59 34.18
N SER A 329 -20.21 -39.61 32.94
CA SER A 329 -20.84 -40.35 31.82
C SER A 329 -20.25 -41.74 31.61
N GLY A 330 -19.33 -42.21 32.51
CA GLY A 330 -18.69 -43.52 32.44
C GLY A 330 -17.62 -43.67 31.35
N PHE A 331 -17.11 -42.56 30.81
CA PHE A 331 -16.00 -42.53 29.85
C PHE A 331 -14.66 -42.31 30.56
N ASP A 332 -13.56 -42.69 29.88
CA ASP A 332 -12.22 -42.49 30.37
C ASP A 332 -11.87 -40.98 30.44
N MET A 333 -11.15 -40.58 31.49
CA MET A 333 -10.69 -39.20 31.74
C MET A 333 -9.74 -38.69 30.67
N ASP A 334 -9.07 -39.58 29.94
CA ASP A 334 -8.12 -39.21 28.89
C ASP A 334 -8.79 -38.86 27.55
N ILE A 335 -10.09 -39.07 27.43
CA ILE A 335 -10.87 -38.68 26.23
C ILE A 335 -11.28 -37.23 26.35
N LEU A 336 -10.38 -36.33 25.86
CA LEU A 336 -10.63 -34.90 25.73
C LEU A 336 -11.03 -34.54 24.30
N PRO A 337 -11.89 -33.53 24.12
CA PRO A 337 -12.13 -32.98 22.77
C PRO A 337 -10.82 -32.57 22.09
N PRO A 338 -10.56 -33.02 20.85
CA PRO A 338 -9.29 -32.73 20.15
C PRO A 338 -8.95 -31.24 20.09
N ASP A 339 -9.97 -30.39 19.98
CA ASP A 339 -9.83 -28.94 19.93
C ASP A 339 -9.20 -28.38 21.23
N LEU A 340 -9.62 -28.85 22.42
CA LEU A 340 -9.08 -28.39 23.68
C LEU A 340 -7.60 -28.80 23.87
N VAL A 341 -7.24 -29.97 23.37
CA VAL A 341 -5.84 -30.43 23.40
C VAL A 341 -4.97 -29.60 22.47
N THR A 342 -5.46 -29.34 21.27
CA THR A 342 -4.74 -28.54 20.25
C THR A 342 -4.56 -27.10 20.70
N PHE A 343 -5.63 -26.43 21.13
CA PHE A 343 -5.58 -25.05 21.61
C PHE A 343 -4.72 -24.90 22.87
N GLY A 344 -4.70 -25.91 23.75
CA GLY A 344 -3.81 -25.93 24.92
C GLY A 344 -2.33 -25.90 24.50
N LYS A 345 -1.93 -26.83 23.62
CA LYS A 345 -0.55 -26.88 23.07
C LYS A 345 -0.15 -25.61 22.32
N GLU A 346 -1.05 -25.06 21.52
CA GLU A 346 -0.79 -23.80 20.81
C GLU A 346 -0.60 -22.61 21.78
N ALA A 347 -1.41 -22.54 22.83
CA ALA A 347 -1.28 -21.49 23.86
C ALA A 347 -0.01 -21.65 24.71
N GLU A 348 0.40 -22.89 25.05
CA GLU A 348 1.67 -23.18 25.72
C GLU A 348 2.86 -22.75 24.84
N LYS A 349 2.86 -23.16 23.59
CA LYS A 349 3.90 -22.77 22.64
C LYS A 349 3.97 -21.23 22.45
N LEU A 350 2.82 -20.55 22.30
CA LEU A 350 2.77 -19.10 22.22
C LEU A 350 3.35 -18.45 23.50
N LEU A 351 3.08 -19.00 24.67
CA LEU A 351 3.65 -18.51 25.92
C LEU A 351 5.16 -18.67 25.95
N GLU A 352 5.67 -19.82 25.49
CA GLU A 352 7.11 -20.09 25.40
C GLU A 352 7.78 -19.14 24.40
N ASP A 353 7.21 -18.97 23.22
CA ASP A 353 7.71 -18.05 22.19
C ASP A 353 7.80 -16.61 22.72
N LEU A 354 6.78 -16.14 23.45
CA LEU A 354 6.76 -14.80 24.06
C LEU A 354 7.72 -14.64 25.24
N GLN A 355 8.11 -15.73 25.93
CA GLN A 355 9.01 -15.68 27.11
C GLN A 355 10.47 -15.86 26.73
N ASN A 356 10.76 -16.76 25.80
CA ASN A 356 12.11 -17.26 25.54
C ASN A 356 12.70 -16.81 24.20
N HIS A 357 11.86 -16.28 23.31
CA HIS A 357 12.28 -15.81 21.98
C HIS A 357 12.00 -14.32 21.85
N ASP A 358 12.68 -13.68 20.89
CA ASP A 358 12.45 -12.26 20.56
C ASP A 358 11.10 -12.03 19.85
N GLU A 359 10.03 -12.72 20.31
CA GLU A 359 8.67 -12.59 19.79
C GLU A 359 7.88 -11.57 20.60
N LYS A 360 7.20 -10.67 19.91
CA LYS A 360 6.22 -9.75 20.46
C LYS A 360 4.83 -10.11 19.96
N MET A 361 3.81 -9.69 20.68
CA MET A 361 2.43 -9.80 20.20
C MET A 361 1.97 -8.47 19.58
N PHE A 362 1.47 -8.54 18.36
CA PHE A 362 0.92 -7.41 17.63
C PHE A 362 -0.59 -7.58 17.46
N MET A 363 -1.32 -6.47 17.59
CA MET A 363 -2.70 -6.37 17.13
C MET A 363 -2.69 -5.92 15.67
N VAL A 364 -3.14 -6.79 14.78
CA VAL A 364 -3.03 -6.59 13.32
C VAL A 364 -4.40 -6.47 12.68
N THR A 365 -4.56 -5.49 11.80
CA THR A 365 -5.73 -5.31 10.90
C THR A 365 -5.24 -5.31 9.47
N ILE A 366 -5.80 -6.17 8.62
CA ILE A 366 -5.44 -6.25 7.20
C ILE A 366 -6.66 -5.84 6.38
N LEU A 367 -6.51 -4.74 5.66
CA LEU A 367 -7.55 -4.16 4.81
C LEU A 367 -7.17 -4.29 3.35
N LEU A 368 -8.16 -4.63 2.53
CA LEU A 368 -8.05 -4.66 1.07
C LEU A 368 -9.10 -3.73 0.48
N VAL A 369 -8.65 -2.75 -0.27
CA VAL A 369 -9.49 -1.86 -1.07
C VAL A 369 -9.36 -2.25 -2.53
N HIS A 370 -10.46 -2.48 -3.19
CA HIS A 370 -10.50 -2.71 -4.62
C HIS A 370 -11.43 -1.69 -5.26
N THR A 371 -11.03 -1.19 -6.43
CA THR A 371 -11.84 -0.30 -7.24
C THR A 371 -12.01 -0.85 -8.65
N ALA A 372 -13.08 -0.47 -9.31
CA ALA A 372 -13.31 -0.82 -10.70
C ALA A 372 -14.29 0.19 -11.35
N PRO A 373 -14.28 0.33 -12.69
CA PRO A 373 -15.23 1.21 -13.38
C PRO A 373 -16.70 0.80 -13.23
N THR A 374 -16.98 -0.48 -12.97
CA THR A 374 -18.35 -1.01 -12.82
C THR A 374 -18.48 -1.97 -11.65
N LYS A 375 -19.66 -2.04 -11.05
CA LYS A 375 -19.95 -2.98 -9.95
C LYS A 375 -19.69 -4.44 -10.35
N GLN A 376 -20.02 -4.83 -11.60
CA GLN A 376 -19.83 -6.19 -12.07
C GLN A 376 -18.34 -6.57 -12.09
N LYS A 377 -17.48 -5.68 -12.62
CA LYS A 377 -16.01 -5.91 -12.60
C LYS A 377 -15.48 -5.99 -11.17
N LEU A 378 -15.96 -5.11 -10.29
CA LEU A 378 -15.56 -5.12 -8.87
C LEU A 378 -15.94 -6.45 -8.19
N GLU A 379 -17.15 -6.96 -8.40
CA GLU A 379 -17.57 -8.24 -7.82
C GLU A 379 -16.72 -9.41 -8.35
N ASN A 380 -16.37 -9.40 -9.63
CA ASN A 380 -15.48 -10.42 -10.20
C ASN A 380 -14.08 -10.39 -9.55
N ILE A 381 -13.53 -9.18 -9.30
CA ILE A 381 -12.25 -9.02 -8.59
C ILE A 381 -12.38 -9.58 -7.16
N ILE A 382 -13.40 -9.15 -6.42
CA ILE A 382 -13.61 -9.60 -5.03
C ILE A 382 -13.81 -11.12 -4.96
N TYR A 383 -14.51 -11.70 -5.93
CA TYR A 383 -14.69 -13.16 -6.03
C TYR A 383 -13.33 -13.87 -6.19
N SER A 384 -12.46 -13.36 -7.07
CA SER A 384 -11.11 -13.90 -7.29
C SER A 384 -10.24 -13.77 -6.03
N VAL A 385 -10.27 -12.60 -5.37
CA VAL A 385 -9.55 -12.36 -4.10
C VAL A 385 -10.02 -13.32 -3.01
N ASN A 386 -11.33 -13.52 -2.90
CA ASN A 386 -11.91 -14.43 -1.91
C ASN A 386 -11.50 -15.88 -2.18
N GLY A 387 -11.38 -16.30 -3.45
CA GLY A 387 -10.86 -17.61 -3.83
C GLY A 387 -9.43 -17.83 -3.33
N ILE A 388 -8.55 -16.81 -3.48
CA ILE A 388 -7.17 -16.85 -2.98
C ILE A 388 -7.15 -16.90 -1.44
N ALA A 389 -7.97 -16.08 -0.78
CA ALA A 389 -8.06 -16.07 0.68
C ALA A 389 -8.49 -17.45 1.21
N ASN A 390 -9.54 -18.05 0.63
CA ASN A 390 -10.06 -19.35 1.03
C ASN A 390 -9.02 -20.47 0.82
N ALA A 391 -8.25 -20.43 -0.29
CA ALA A 391 -7.18 -21.39 -0.55
C ALA A 391 -6.06 -21.36 0.54
N ASN A 392 -5.95 -20.23 1.26
CA ASN A 392 -5.00 -20.03 2.36
C ASN A 392 -5.67 -20.07 3.75
N ASN A 393 -6.85 -20.67 3.88
CA ASN A 393 -7.62 -20.72 5.13
C ASN A 393 -7.84 -19.33 5.76
N CYS A 394 -8.11 -18.35 4.90
CA CYS A 394 -8.50 -16.99 5.27
C CYS A 394 -9.85 -16.67 4.64
N ASN A 395 -10.61 -15.80 5.26
CA ASN A 395 -11.86 -15.28 4.69
C ASN A 395 -11.72 -13.80 4.36
N LEU A 396 -12.19 -13.41 3.18
CA LEU A 396 -12.33 -12.00 2.84
C LEU A 396 -13.72 -11.52 3.23
N ILE A 397 -13.80 -10.68 4.25
CA ILE A 397 -15.08 -10.16 4.76
C ILE A 397 -15.21 -8.69 4.40
N ARG A 398 -16.28 -8.35 3.67
CA ARG A 398 -16.57 -6.96 3.32
C ARG A 398 -16.98 -6.17 4.56
N LEU A 399 -16.51 -4.93 4.66
CA LEU A 399 -16.87 -3.99 5.72
C LEU A 399 -18.24 -3.35 5.43
N ASP A 400 -19.31 -4.13 5.58
CA ASP A 400 -20.65 -3.62 5.35
C ASP A 400 -20.99 -2.50 6.34
N TYR A 401 -21.49 -1.37 5.84
CA TYR A 401 -21.79 -0.11 6.56
C TYR A 401 -20.58 0.61 7.20
N GLN A 402 -19.36 0.12 6.97
CA GLN A 402 -18.10 0.72 7.44
C GLN A 402 -17.14 1.01 6.28
N GLN A 403 -17.66 1.23 5.08
CA GLN A 403 -16.85 1.45 3.88
C GLN A 403 -16.01 2.73 3.97
N GLU A 404 -16.54 3.80 4.58
CA GLU A 404 -15.81 5.06 4.80
C GLU A 404 -14.66 4.85 5.79
N GLN A 405 -14.93 4.26 6.95
CA GLN A 405 -13.91 3.97 7.97
C GLN A 405 -12.82 3.03 7.42
N GLY A 406 -13.21 2.00 6.68
CA GLY A 406 -12.30 1.09 6.03
C GLY A 406 -11.42 1.77 4.99
N PHE A 407 -12.01 2.58 4.11
CA PHE A 407 -11.27 3.32 3.08
C PHE A 407 -10.27 4.31 3.69
N VAL A 408 -10.73 5.11 4.66
CA VAL A 408 -9.88 6.05 5.39
C VAL A 408 -8.71 5.34 6.08
N SER A 409 -8.96 4.17 6.68
CA SER A 409 -7.92 3.36 7.32
C SER A 409 -6.94 2.74 6.32
N ALA A 410 -7.36 2.50 5.09
CA ALA A 410 -6.48 1.93 4.07
C ALA A 410 -5.49 2.95 3.48
N LEU A 411 -5.76 4.26 3.60
CA LEU A 411 -4.83 5.30 3.15
C LEU A 411 -3.51 5.25 3.95
N PRO A 412 -2.34 5.45 3.31
CA PRO A 412 -1.03 5.35 3.95
C PRO A 412 -0.73 6.54 4.88
N LEU A 413 -1.56 6.69 5.91
CA LEU A 413 -1.47 7.77 6.89
C LEU A 413 -1.19 7.27 8.31
N GLY A 414 -1.34 5.95 8.57
CA GLY A 414 -1.15 5.36 9.88
C GLY A 414 -2.37 5.42 10.79
N VAL A 415 -3.56 5.79 10.26
CA VAL A 415 -4.81 5.86 11.02
C VAL A 415 -5.63 4.60 10.80
N ASN A 416 -6.03 3.91 11.86
CA ASN A 416 -6.95 2.79 11.80
C ASN A 416 -8.26 3.13 12.54
N GLN A 417 -9.37 3.19 11.82
CA GLN A 417 -10.71 3.42 12.36
C GLN A 417 -11.54 2.13 12.41
N VAL A 418 -10.95 1.01 12.00
CA VAL A 418 -11.62 -0.31 12.00
C VAL A 418 -11.20 -1.07 13.26
N GLU A 419 -12.18 -1.47 14.07
CA GLU A 419 -11.93 -2.15 15.34
C GLU A 419 -11.58 -3.63 15.20
N VAL A 420 -11.68 -4.22 13.99
CA VAL A 420 -11.37 -5.63 13.74
C VAL A 420 -9.86 -5.83 13.80
N GLN A 421 -9.40 -6.55 14.80
CA GLN A 421 -7.99 -6.84 15.03
C GLN A 421 -7.77 -8.31 15.34
N ARG A 422 -6.63 -8.86 14.91
CA ARG A 422 -6.16 -10.18 15.29
C ARG A 422 -4.80 -10.06 15.97
N GLY A 423 -4.63 -10.79 17.08
CA GLY A 423 -3.32 -10.97 17.72
C GLY A 423 -2.45 -11.91 16.88
N LEU A 424 -1.29 -11.44 16.47
CA LEU A 424 -0.25 -12.23 15.79
C LEU A 424 1.08 -12.01 16.50
N THR A 425 1.96 -13.01 16.45
CA THR A 425 3.34 -12.89 16.90
C THR A 425 4.15 -12.05 15.90
N THR A 426 5.39 -11.72 16.23
CA THR A 426 6.31 -11.06 15.29
C THR A 426 6.43 -11.85 14.00
N SER A 427 6.72 -13.14 14.07
CA SER A 427 6.84 -14.00 12.90
C SER A 427 5.53 -14.09 12.12
N GLY A 428 4.38 -14.18 12.81
CA GLY A 428 3.06 -14.16 12.20
C GLY A 428 2.74 -12.85 11.50
N THR A 429 3.24 -11.71 12.00
CA THR A 429 3.08 -10.39 11.37
C THR A 429 4.05 -10.23 10.21
N ALA A 430 5.29 -10.69 10.36
CA ALA A 430 6.33 -10.61 9.33
C ALA A 430 6.05 -11.51 8.11
N ILE A 431 5.13 -12.45 8.21
CA ILE A 431 4.75 -13.30 7.07
C ILE A 431 4.10 -12.51 5.93
N PHE A 432 3.56 -11.31 6.24
CA PHE A 432 3.07 -10.37 5.23
C PHE A 432 4.22 -9.54 4.63
N LEU A 433 5.32 -10.21 4.34
CA LEU A 433 6.48 -9.64 3.67
C LEU A 433 6.09 -9.19 2.26
N PRO A 434 6.30 -7.92 1.88
CA PRO A 434 5.84 -7.41 0.60
C PRO A 434 6.81 -7.66 -0.56
N PHE A 435 7.92 -8.35 -0.31
CA PHE A 435 8.97 -8.58 -1.31
C PHE A 435 8.59 -9.71 -2.27
N ARG A 436 8.81 -9.49 -3.55
CA ARG A 436 8.50 -10.44 -4.62
C ARG A 436 9.62 -10.57 -5.64
N SER A 437 9.83 -9.53 -6.44
CA SER A 437 10.76 -9.52 -7.57
C SER A 437 11.30 -8.13 -7.75
N CYS A 438 12.62 -8.02 -7.84
CA CYS A 438 13.25 -6.75 -8.15
C CYS A 438 12.86 -6.30 -9.56
N GLU A 439 12.32 -5.11 -9.69
CA GLU A 439 12.04 -4.50 -10.97
C GLU A 439 13.23 -3.64 -11.40
N VAL A 440 13.66 -3.83 -12.63
CA VAL A 440 14.76 -3.06 -13.19
C VAL A 440 14.18 -2.10 -14.23
N PHE A 441 13.91 -0.88 -13.80
CA PHE A 441 13.43 0.20 -14.65
C PHE A 441 14.26 1.45 -14.47
N GLN A 442 15.27 1.59 -15.33
CA GLN A 442 16.17 2.75 -15.35
C GLN A 442 15.86 3.59 -16.61
N PRO A 443 15.29 4.79 -16.47
CA PRO A 443 15.04 5.68 -17.61
C PRO A 443 16.32 5.91 -18.42
N GLY A 444 16.23 5.74 -19.75
CA GLY A 444 17.38 5.82 -20.64
C GLY A 444 18.26 4.57 -20.73
N GLY A 445 17.94 3.52 -19.96
CA GLY A 445 18.57 2.21 -20.08
C GLY A 445 18.15 1.44 -21.34
N LEU A 446 18.91 0.40 -21.67
CA LEU A 446 18.62 -0.49 -22.79
C LEU A 446 17.49 -1.46 -22.43
N TYR A 447 16.69 -1.79 -23.42
CA TYR A 447 15.61 -2.75 -23.29
C TYR A 447 16.11 -4.19 -23.30
N TYR A 448 15.91 -4.93 -22.23
CA TYR A 448 16.30 -6.34 -22.12
C TYR A 448 15.14 -7.31 -22.27
N GLY A 449 13.93 -6.91 -21.91
CA GLY A 449 12.78 -7.79 -21.99
C GLY A 449 11.59 -7.30 -21.17
N VAL A 450 10.72 -8.26 -20.85
CA VAL A 450 9.57 -8.07 -19.96
C VAL A 450 9.72 -9.07 -18.81
N ASN A 451 9.56 -8.60 -17.59
CA ASN A 451 9.59 -9.45 -16.41
C ASN A 451 8.50 -10.54 -16.52
N ALA A 452 8.88 -11.80 -16.35
CA ALA A 452 7.97 -12.92 -16.52
C ALA A 452 6.82 -12.91 -15.50
N GLN A 453 7.08 -12.41 -14.31
CA GLN A 453 6.11 -12.39 -13.21
C GLN A 453 5.26 -11.12 -13.19
N THR A 454 5.89 -9.93 -13.24
CA THR A 454 5.21 -8.65 -13.08
C THR A 454 4.72 -8.04 -14.38
N LYS A 455 5.23 -8.56 -15.53
CA LYS A 455 4.98 -8.01 -16.87
C LYS A 455 5.50 -6.59 -17.10
N HIS A 456 6.28 -6.06 -16.15
CA HIS A 456 6.97 -4.79 -16.34
C HIS A 456 8.09 -4.91 -17.37
N ILE A 457 8.30 -3.82 -18.11
CA ILE A 457 9.40 -3.70 -19.05
C ILE A 457 10.72 -3.58 -18.29
N ILE A 458 11.74 -4.32 -18.71
CA ILE A 458 13.08 -4.27 -18.13
C ILE A 458 13.93 -3.30 -18.94
N LEU A 459 14.27 -2.18 -18.32
CA LEU A 459 15.23 -1.21 -18.84
C LEU A 459 16.41 -1.14 -17.89
N ALA A 460 17.61 -1.40 -18.38
CA ALA A 460 18.82 -1.37 -17.55
C ALA A 460 19.93 -0.56 -18.22
N ASP A 461 20.59 0.31 -17.46
CA ASP A 461 21.81 0.98 -17.86
C ASP A 461 23.02 0.29 -17.24
N ARG A 462 23.72 -0.52 -18.06
CA ARG A 462 24.91 -1.26 -17.61
C ARG A 462 26.06 -0.34 -17.21
N LYS A 463 26.09 0.91 -17.66
CA LYS A 463 27.13 1.88 -17.28
C LYS A 463 27.08 2.26 -15.80
N THR A 464 25.92 2.06 -15.15
CA THR A 464 25.76 2.29 -13.71
C THR A 464 26.36 1.18 -12.85
N LEU A 465 26.68 0.03 -13.46
CA LEU A 465 27.27 -1.11 -12.77
C LEU A 465 28.77 -0.86 -12.53
N LYS A 466 29.30 -1.36 -11.41
CA LYS A 466 30.74 -1.33 -11.12
C LYS A 466 31.57 -2.06 -12.18
N CYS A 467 31.02 -3.11 -12.79
CA CYS A 467 31.60 -3.89 -13.86
C CYS A 467 30.53 -4.11 -14.95
N PRO A 468 30.55 -3.33 -16.04
CA PRO A 468 29.53 -3.40 -17.09
C PRO A 468 29.70 -4.58 -18.04
N ASN A 469 30.70 -5.44 -17.82
CA ASN A 469 30.95 -6.61 -18.66
C ASN A 469 29.81 -7.62 -18.57
N GLY A 470 29.52 -8.30 -19.69
CA GLY A 470 28.50 -9.33 -19.75
C GLY A 470 28.96 -10.52 -20.56
N ILE A 471 28.44 -11.70 -20.24
CA ILE A 471 28.63 -12.93 -20.99
C ILE A 471 27.27 -13.47 -21.37
N VAL A 472 27.11 -13.87 -22.65
CA VAL A 472 25.92 -14.53 -23.14
C VAL A 472 26.23 -16.01 -23.39
N LEU A 473 25.66 -16.88 -22.56
CA LEU A 473 25.88 -18.33 -22.63
C LEU A 473 24.60 -19.03 -23.07
N GLY A 474 24.76 -20.09 -23.84
CA GLY A 474 23.64 -20.93 -24.29
C GLY A 474 24.10 -22.03 -25.25
N THR A 475 23.27 -23.05 -25.40
CA THR A 475 23.48 -24.13 -26.38
C THR A 475 23.33 -23.62 -27.82
N PRO A 476 23.87 -24.30 -28.81
CA PRO A 476 23.62 -23.98 -30.21
C PRO A 476 22.11 -23.91 -30.52
N GLY A 477 21.69 -22.89 -31.26
CA GLY A 477 20.27 -22.65 -31.57
C GLY A 477 19.42 -22.03 -30.48
N SER A 478 19.99 -21.67 -29.32
CA SER A 478 19.26 -21.02 -28.18
C SER A 478 18.94 -19.53 -28.38
N GLY A 479 19.41 -18.92 -29.47
CA GLY A 479 19.16 -17.52 -29.78
C GLY A 479 20.24 -16.55 -29.26
N LYS A 480 21.45 -17.00 -28.90
CA LYS A 480 22.57 -16.16 -28.43
C LYS A 480 22.90 -15.01 -29.37
N SER A 481 23.16 -15.34 -30.66
CA SER A 481 23.49 -14.34 -31.69
C SER A 481 22.34 -13.36 -31.92
N PHE A 482 21.10 -13.84 -31.88
CA PHE A 482 19.93 -12.95 -31.98
C PHE A 482 19.83 -11.98 -30.78
N PHE A 483 20.09 -12.48 -29.56
CA PHE A 483 20.13 -11.62 -28.37
C PHE A 483 21.23 -10.56 -28.47
N ALA A 484 22.45 -10.94 -28.85
CA ALA A 484 23.55 -10.04 -29.01
C ALA A 484 23.26 -8.96 -30.08
N LYS A 485 22.79 -9.37 -31.28
CA LYS A 485 22.40 -8.44 -32.36
C LYS A 485 21.31 -7.46 -31.90
N ARG A 486 20.34 -7.95 -31.10
CA ARG A 486 19.30 -7.08 -30.53
C ARG A 486 19.86 -6.07 -29.52
N GLU A 487 20.79 -6.47 -28.67
CA GLU A 487 21.44 -5.55 -27.69
C GLU A 487 22.24 -4.47 -28.45
N MET A 488 23.02 -4.86 -29.48
CA MET A 488 23.75 -3.92 -30.34
C MET A 488 22.79 -2.93 -31.01
N ALA A 489 21.68 -3.39 -31.60
CA ALA A 489 20.67 -2.54 -32.22
C ALA A 489 20.05 -1.57 -31.20
N ASN A 490 19.71 -2.04 -30.00
CA ASN A 490 19.19 -1.19 -28.93
C ASN A 490 20.19 -0.10 -28.53
N ALA A 491 21.46 -0.44 -28.37
CA ALA A 491 22.49 0.53 -28.06
C ALA A 491 22.68 1.54 -29.19
N PHE A 492 22.67 1.10 -30.45
CA PHE A 492 22.81 1.96 -31.62
C PHE A 492 21.66 2.99 -31.75
N PHE A 493 20.43 2.57 -31.49
CA PHE A 493 19.27 3.46 -31.62
C PHE A 493 19.01 4.34 -30.39
N ALA A 494 19.32 3.84 -29.18
CA ALA A 494 18.97 4.51 -27.94
C ALA A 494 20.11 5.36 -27.34
N THR A 495 21.37 5.15 -27.75
CA THR A 495 22.54 5.83 -27.15
C THR A 495 23.41 6.47 -28.25
N PRO A 496 24.19 7.50 -27.92
CA PRO A 496 25.21 8.06 -28.80
C PRO A 496 26.54 7.29 -28.79
N ASP A 497 26.58 6.09 -28.22
CA ASP A 497 27.80 5.33 -27.99
C ASP A 497 28.36 4.74 -29.29
N HIS A 498 29.69 4.64 -29.34
CA HIS A 498 30.35 3.90 -30.41
C HIS A 498 30.32 2.39 -30.12
N ILE A 499 29.97 1.61 -31.13
CA ILE A 499 29.89 0.15 -31.05
C ILE A 499 31.01 -0.46 -31.86
N LEU A 500 31.86 -1.28 -31.23
CA LEU A 500 32.90 -2.07 -31.89
C LEU A 500 32.51 -3.55 -31.81
N ILE A 501 32.41 -4.20 -32.96
CA ILE A 501 32.06 -5.61 -33.06
C ILE A 501 33.28 -6.38 -33.58
N LEU A 502 33.69 -7.42 -32.87
CA LEU A 502 34.68 -8.39 -33.30
C LEU A 502 33.93 -9.70 -33.55
N ASP A 503 33.71 -9.99 -34.81
CA ASP A 503 32.95 -11.17 -35.25
C ASP A 503 33.87 -12.08 -36.07
N PRO A 504 34.43 -13.18 -35.46
CA PRO A 504 35.30 -14.08 -36.13
C PRO A 504 34.59 -15.01 -37.13
N GLU A 505 33.26 -15.20 -37.01
CA GLU A 505 32.47 -16.08 -37.86
C GLU A 505 31.78 -15.34 -39.01
N ASN A 506 31.80 -14.02 -38.99
CA ASN A 506 31.18 -13.13 -40.00
C ASN A 506 29.68 -13.43 -40.24
N GLU A 507 28.91 -13.63 -39.14
CA GLU A 507 27.48 -13.90 -39.13
C GLU A 507 26.60 -12.65 -39.33
#